data_0772afa4c148bf196f4ebe2363bc4145
#
_entry.id   0772afa4c148bf196f4ebe2363bc4145
#
_cell.length_a   1.000
_cell.length_b   1.000
_cell.length_c   1.000
_cell.angle_alpha   90.00
_cell.angle_beta   90.00
_cell.angle_gamma   90.00
#
_symmetry.space_group_name_H-M   'P 1'
#
loop_
_entity.id
_entity.type
_entity.pdbx_description
1 polymer ?
#
loop_
_entity_poly.entity_id
_entity_poly.type
_entity_poly.pdbx_seq_one_letter_code
_entity_poly.pdbx_strand_id
1 'polypeptide(L)'
;MPNIKSAKKRVITSAKKSANNTLGKSSMKTAIKKSERAIKAQDKALAEENLKVAIKRIDKAVASGLIHKNKAAREKSRLTKQTNALN
;
A
#
# COMPACT_ATOMS: atom_id res chain seq x y z
N MET A 1 -27.38 28.22 15.23
CA MET A 1 -26.55 27.07 15.12
C MET A 1 -25.85 27.05 13.78
N PRO A 2 -24.68 27.55 13.79
CA PRO A 2 -24.00 27.78 12.54
C PRO A 2 -23.54 26.54 11.83
N ASN A 3 -23.80 25.36 12.34
CA ASN A 3 -22.92 24.28 11.94
C ASN A 3 -23.56 23.05 11.33
N ILE A 4 -24.83 23.11 10.93
CA ILE A 4 -25.51 21.98 10.29
C ILE A 4 -24.88 21.70 8.91
N LYS A 5 -24.66 22.76 8.11
CA LYS A 5 -24.00 22.61 6.80
C LYS A 5 -22.55 22.14 6.93
N SER A 6 -21.83 22.71 7.92
CA SER A 6 -20.44 22.28 8.17
C SER A 6 -20.35 20.85 8.67
N ALA A 7 -21.28 20.42 9.52
CA ALA A 7 -21.34 19.06 10.01
C ALA A 7 -21.61 18.06 8.87
N LYS A 8 -22.55 18.36 7.98
CA LYS A 8 -22.83 17.53 6.80
C LYS A 8 -21.61 17.42 5.90
N LYS A 9 -20.92 18.53 5.66
CA LYS A 9 -19.70 18.53 4.84
C LYS A 9 -18.60 17.67 5.47
N ARG A 10 -18.41 17.74 6.78
CA ARG A 10 -17.45 16.89 7.49
C ARG A 10 -17.75 15.41 7.34
N VAL A 11 -19.01 15.02 7.48
CA VAL A 11 -19.43 13.63 7.35
C VAL A 11 -19.14 13.12 5.95
N ILE A 12 -19.48 13.88 4.92
CA ILE A 12 -19.21 13.51 3.52
C ILE A 12 -17.68 13.38 3.27
N THR A 13 -16.89 14.34 3.77
CA THR A 13 -15.43 14.32 3.62
C THR A 13 -14.81 13.12 4.32
N SER A 14 -15.27 12.81 5.54
CA SER A 14 -14.79 11.65 6.30
C SER A 14 -15.12 10.33 5.59
N ALA A 15 -16.33 10.21 5.03
CA ALA A 15 -16.74 9.04 4.28
C ALA A 15 -15.87 8.84 3.03
N LYS A 16 -15.57 9.91 2.29
CA LYS A 16 -14.69 9.86 1.12
C LYS A 16 -13.27 9.47 1.50
N LYS A 17 -12.72 10.02 2.59
CA LYS A 17 -11.39 9.66 3.08
C LYS A 17 -11.32 8.20 3.47
N SER A 18 -12.34 7.70 4.19
CA SER A 18 -12.40 6.31 4.61
C SER A 18 -12.42 5.37 3.40
N ALA A 19 -13.22 5.66 2.39
CA ALA A 19 -13.29 4.87 1.16
C ALA A 19 -11.94 4.88 0.42
N ASN A 20 -11.31 6.05 0.27
CA ASN A 20 -10.01 6.19 -0.37
C ASN A 20 -8.91 5.45 0.40
N ASN A 21 -8.95 5.49 1.73
CA ASN A 21 -8.00 4.79 2.58
C ASN A 21 -8.14 3.26 2.40
N THR A 22 -9.36 2.76 2.34
CA THR A 22 -9.63 1.33 2.12
C THR A 22 -9.10 0.89 0.77
N LEU A 23 -9.35 1.66 -0.30
CA LEU A 23 -8.84 1.38 -1.63
C LEU A 23 -7.31 1.40 -1.67
N GLY A 24 -6.68 2.39 -1.03
CA GLY A 24 -5.23 2.50 -0.96
C GLY A 24 -4.59 1.32 -0.25
N LYS A 25 -5.12 0.93 0.90
CA LYS A 25 -4.64 -0.23 1.67
C LYS A 25 -4.84 -1.53 0.89
N SER A 26 -6.00 -1.70 0.27
CA SER A 26 -6.33 -2.88 -0.52
C SER A 26 -5.38 -3.02 -1.71
N SER A 27 -5.13 -1.93 -2.42
CA SER A 27 -4.20 -1.88 -3.54
C SER A 27 -2.77 -2.27 -3.12
N MET A 28 -2.30 -1.72 -2.00
CA MET A 28 -0.99 -2.02 -1.43
C MET A 28 -0.89 -3.51 -1.06
N LYS A 29 -1.87 -4.04 -0.35
CA LYS A 29 -1.89 -5.45 0.05
C LYS A 29 -1.90 -6.38 -1.16
N THR A 30 -2.67 -6.04 -2.19
CA THR A 30 -2.72 -6.81 -3.43
C THR A 30 -1.36 -6.85 -4.11
N ALA A 31 -0.67 -5.71 -4.19
CA ALA A 31 0.66 -5.62 -4.79
C ALA A 31 1.69 -6.45 -4.00
N ILE A 32 1.63 -6.41 -2.66
CA ILE A 32 2.50 -7.21 -1.79
C ILE A 32 2.24 -8.70 -2.00
N LYS A 33 0.98 -9.12 -2.05
CA LYS A 33 0.62 -10.53 -2.29
C LYS A 33 1.12 -11.02 -3.64
N LYS A 34 1.01 -10.22 -4.69
CA LYS A 34 1.53 -10.58 -6.01
C LYS A 34 3.04 -10.76 -5.98
N SER A 35 3.75 -9.87 -5.29
CA SER A 35 5.20 -9.98 -5.11
C SER A 35 5.55 -11.27 -4.37
N GLU A 36 4.86 -11.57 -3.27
CA GLU A 36 5.07 -12.79 -2.48
C GLU A 36 4.80 -14.05 -3.29
N ARG A 37 3.75 -14.06 -4.12
CA ARG A 37 3.44 -15.19 -5.01
C ARG A 37 4.55 -15.43 -6.03
N ALA A 38 5.08 -14.37 -6.62
CA ALA A 38 6.19 -14.46 -7.57
C ALA A 38 7.45 -15.00 -6.90
N ILE A 39 7.73 -14.56 -5.67
CA ILE A 39 8.87 -15.07 -4.88
C ILE A 39 8.66 -16.56 -4.57
N LYS A 40 7.48 -16.94 -4.17
CA LYS A 40 7.15 -18.32 -3.84
C LYS A 40 7.24 -19.24 -5.07
N ALA A 41 6.89 -18.72 -6.25
CA ALA A 41 7.01 -19.41 -7.52
C ALA A 41 8.45 -19.41 -8.05
N GLN A 42 9.36 -18.72 -7.38
CA GLN A 42 10.77 -18.58 -7.76
C GLN A 42 10.97 -17.96 -9.15
N ASP A 43 10.03 -17.12 -9.58
CA ASP A 43 10.12 -16.37 -10.82
C ASP A 43 10.74 -15.01 -10.53
N LYS A 44 12.06 -14.92 -10.69
CA LYS A 44 12.82 -13.71 -10.37
C LYS A 44 12.39 -12.51 -11.20
N ALA A 45 12.19 -12.67 -12.50
CA ALA A 45 11.79 -11.59 -13.39
C ALA A 45 10.44 -10.99 -12.95
N LEU A 46 9.46 -11.86 -12.70
CA LEU A 46 8.13 -11.45 -12.24
C LEU A 46 8.19 -10.85 -10.83
N ALA A 47 9.01 -11.45 -9.95
CA ALA A 47 9.20 -10.94 -8.59
C ALA A 47 9.80 -9.52 -8.60
N GLU A 48 10.80 -9.27 -9.43
CA GLU A 48 11.39 -7.93 -9.57
C GLU A 48 10.37 -6.91 -10.07
N GLU A 49 9.59 -7.27 -11.09
CA GLU A 49 8.56 -6.41 -11.65
C GLU A 49 7.48 -6.10 -10.60
N ASN A 50 6.98 -7.13 -9.91
CA ASN A 50 5.99 -6.95 -8.86
C ASN A 50 6.56 -6.19 -7.65
N LEU A 51 7.85 -6.38 -7.36
CA LEU A 51 8.53 -5.62 -6.29
C LEU A 51 8.49 -4.11 -6.57
N LYS A 52 8.78 -3.70 -7.79
CA LYS A 52 8.73 -2.29 -8.18
C LYS A 52 7.33 -1.71 -7.96
N VAL A 53 6.29 -2.44 -8.36
CA VAL A 53 4.91 -2.03 -8.16
C VAL A 53 4.57 -1.95 -6.68
N ALA A 54 4.97 -2.97 -5.90
CA ALA A 54 4.73 -3.00 -4.46
C ALA A 54 5.39 -1.82 -3.76
N ILE A 55 6.63 -1.49 -4.09
CA ILE A 55 7.34 -0.34 -3.52
C ILE A 55 6.60 0.96 -3.82
N LYS A 56 6.15 1.17 -5.06
CA LYS A 56 5.37 2.35 -5.43
C LYS A 56 4.09 2.46 -4.61
N ARG A 57 3.37 1.36 -4.44
CA ARG A 57 2.12 1.34 -3.66
C ARG A 57 2.36 1.60 -2.18
N ILE A 58 3.43 1.03 -1.62
CA ILE A 58 3.83 1.25 -0.23
C ILE A 58 4.20 2.73 -0.01
N ASP A 59 5.01 3.30 -0.89
CA ASP A 59 5.42 4.71 -0.79
C ASP A 59 4.22 5.64 -0.90
N LYS A 60 3.28 5.34 -1.79
CA LYS A 60 2.04 6.10 -1.93
C LYS A 60 1.20 6.02 -0.66
N ALA A 61 1.12 4.85 -0.04
CA ALA A 61 0.40 4.67 1.22
C ALA A 61 1.02 5.49 2.35
N VAL A 62 2.35 5.56 2.42
CA VAL A 62 3.05 6.41 3.40
C VAL A 62 2.74 7.88 3.15
N ALA A 63 2.83 8.33 1.89
CA ALA A 63 2.54 9.72 1.52
C ALA A 63 1.11 10.12 1.87
N SER A 64 0.16 9.18 1.77
CA SER A 64 -1.25 9.40 2.12
C SER A 64 -1.55 9.23 3.61
N GLY A 65 -0.55 8.86 4.43
CA GLY A 65 -0.73 8.66 5.86
C GLY A 65 -1.43 7.36 6.24
N LEU A 66 -1.56 6.40 5.33
CA LEU A 66 -2.24 5.13 5.58
C LEU A 66 -1.42 4.19 6.44
N ILE A 67 -0.10 4.22 6.30
CA ILE A 67 0.83 3.41 7.09
C ILE A 67 1.99 4.29 7.56
N HIS A 68 2.60 3.89 8.66
CA HIS A 68 3.78 4.57 9.18
C HIS A 68 5.02 4.22 8.35
N LYS A 69 5.93 5.19 8.18
CA LYS A 69 7.16 5.01 7.42
C LYS A 69 8.02 3.82 7.90
N ASN A 70 7.99 3.53 9.18
CA ASN A 70 8.76 2.40 9.74
C ASN A 70 8.21 1.05 9.27
N LYS A 71 6.88 0.91 9.23
CA LYS A 71 6.24 -0.29 8.70
C LYS A 71 6.54 -0.44 7.21
N ALA A 72 6.45 0.67 6.47
CA ALA A 72 6.76 0.68 5.04
C ALA A 72 8.21 0.25 4.78
N ALA A 73 9.15 0.77 5.55
CA ALA A 73 10.57 0.40 5.43
C ALA A 73 10.80 -1.09 5.67
N ARG A 74 10.13 -1.67 6.68
CA ARG A 74 10.23 -3.11 6.97
C ARG A 74 9.68 -3.95 5.81
N GLU A 75 8.51 -3.59 5.28
CA GLU A 75 7.89 -4.31 4.18
C GLU A 75 8.75 -4.24 2.91
N LYS A 76 9.23 -3.06 2.56
CA LYS A 76 10.12 -2.88 1.41
C LYS A 76 11.40 -3.69 1.56
N SER A 77 12.04 -3.64 2.73
CA SER A 77 13.26 -4.38 3.01
C SER A 77 13.03 -5.89 2.91
N ARG A 78 11.95 -6.39 3.51
CA ARG A 78 11.59 -7.81 3.49
C ARG A 78 11.41 -8.31 2.05
N LEU A 79 10.59 -7.62 1.27
CA LEU A 79 10.30 -8.00 -0.12
C LEU A 79 11.55 -7.91 -1.00
N THR A 80 12.38 -6.89 -0.82
CA THR A 80 13.62 -6.71 -1.56
C THR A 80 14.60 -7.85 -1.28
N LYS A 81 14.78 -8.20 -0.01
CA LYS A 81 15.65 -9.31 0.38
C LYS A 81 15.18 -10.64 -0.20
N GLN A 82 13.88 -10.90 -0.11
CA GLN A 82 13.32 -12.15 -0.65
C GLN A 82 13.48 -12.23 -2.17
N THR A 83 13.28 -11.11 -2.87
CA THR A 83 13.45 -11.04 -4.32
C THR A 83 14.92 -11.24 -4.70
N ASN A 84 15.83 -10.60 -3.98
CA ASN A 84 17.28 -10.74 -4.26
C ASN A 84 17.82 -12.13 -3.94
N ALA A 85 17.16 -12.86 -3.06
CA ALA A 85 17.52 -14.23 -2.74
C ALA A 85 17.16 -15.24 -3.86
N LEU A 86 16.33 -14.82 -4.82
CA LEU A 86 16.00 -15.65 -5.97
C LEU A 86 17.16 -15.66 -6.98
N ASN A 87 17.42 -16.80 -7.51
CA ASN A 87 18.47 -16.99 -8.53
C ASN A 87 17.88 -17.16 -9.92
#